data_064ba57d7a1411a5975ee37734374370
#
_entry.id   064ba57d7a1411a5975ee37734374370
#
_cell.length_a   1.000
_cell.length_b   1.000
_cell.length_c   1.000
_cell.angle_alpha   90.00
_cell.angle_beta   90.00
_cell.angle_gamma   90.00
#
_symmetry.space_group_name_H-M   'P 1'
#
loop_
_entity.id
_entity.type
_entity.pdbx_description
1 polymer ?
#
loop_
_entity_poly.entity_id
_entity_poly.type
_entity_poly.pdbx_seq_one_letter_code
_entity_poly.pdbx_strand_id
1 'polypeptide(L)'
;MSDTVMIVDDEADIRSLAELILKEAGFQVVTASSGDEALQRIETEMPDLVLLDLVMLGRSGLETCKIIKSQPKTQHIPVVMFTALARDIDRKLASECGADGHFTKPFIQEDLVEEVKRHLKTSIMKKFCRQLGIERERLKGKKILFEFDPSTQYQRIVRDFIMESASNGETAIVLTQAGSRLAQILQGDSAVELIELNPNVMISSIVQKHPDVPLSITYDNLTDLALSMDFQAAYGLARNALRILDAPRMTALFLLNTSAHELRGVSVLRGLFSSQVIYGKEGIASVKLS
;
A
#
# COMPACT_ATOMS: atom_id res chain seq x y z
N MET A 1 -5.62 0.01 11.69
CA MET A 1 -5.00 -1.33 11.86
C MET A 1 -3.55 -1.12 12.22
N SER A 2 -3.02 -1.85 13.19
CA SER A 2 -1.58 -1.84 13.50
C SER A 2 -0.79 -2.54 12.40
N ASP A 3 0.41 -2.04 12.10
CA ASP A 3 1.29 -2.67 11.12
C ASP A 3 1.70 -4.07 11.61
N THR A 4 1.83 -5.02 10.67
CA THR A 4 2.22 -6.41 10.95
C THR A 4 3.70 -6.61 10.65
N VAL A 5 4.47 -7.03 11.65
CA VAL A 5 5.90 -7.36 11.50
C VAL A 5 6.08 -8.87 11.56
N MET A 6 6.76 -9.43 10.56
CA MET A 6 7.17 -10.83 10.59
C MET A 6 8.60 -10.93 11.12
N ILE A 7 8.81 -11.78 12.13
CA ILE A 7 10.13 -12.08 12.69
C ILE A 7 10.53 -13.49 12.27
N VAL A 8 11.66 -13.61 11.60
CA VAL A 8 12.19 -14.88 11.09
C VAL A 8 13.56 -15.14 11.71
N ASP A 9 13.64 -16.14 12.59
CA ASP A 9 14.83 -16.42 13.38
C ASP A 9 14.74 -17.86 13.89
N ASP A 10 15.79 -18.67 13.83
CA ASP A 10 15.77 -20.05 14.35
C ASP A 10 15.99 -20.11 15.86
N GLU A 11 16.57 -19.06 16.48
CA GLU A 11 16.73 -18.94 17.92
C GLU A 11 15.41 -18.54 18.60
N ALA A 12 14.77 -19.47 19.32
CA ALA A 12 13.46 -19.25 19.96
C ALA A 12 13.46 -18.08 20.98
N ASP A 13 14.55 -17.91 21.73
CA ASP A 13 14.65 -16.86 22.75
C ASP A 13 14.71 -15.47 22.11
N ILE A 14 15.50 -15.30 21.05
CA ILE A 14 15.60 -14.05 20.29
C ILE A 14 14.26 -13.70 19.66
N ARG A 15 13.64 -14.70 19.03
CA ARG A 15 12.32 -14.53 18.37
C ARG A 15 11.26 -14.13 19.39
N SER A 16 11.20 -14.78 20.55
CA SER A 16 10.23 -14.47 21.61
C SER A 16 10.46 -13.09 22.24
N LEU A 17 11.72 -12.70 22.45
CA LEU A 17 12.06 -11.38 22.99
C LEU A 17 11.64 -10.28 22.00
N ALA A 18 12.00 -10.40 20.73
CA ALA A 18 11.63 -9.41 19.71
C ALA A 18 10.10 -9.34 19.52
N GLU A 19 9.40 -10.47 19.58
CA GLU A 19 7.93 -10.54 19.54
C GLU A 19 7.30 -9.75 20.70
N LEU A 20 7.78 -9.98 21.94
CA LEU A 20 7.28 -9.27 23.11
C LEU A 20 7.45 -7.76 22.98
N ILE A 21 8.66 -7.31 22.63
CA ILE A 21 8.99 -5.90 22.47
C ILE A 21 8.08 -5.23 21.42
N LEU A 22 7.91 -5.85 20.25
CA LEU A 22 7.13 -5.26 19.17
C LEU A 22 5.63 -5.27 19.47
N LYS A 23 5.11 -6.30 20.16
CA LYS A 23 3.72 -6.31 20.64
C LYS A 23 3.44 -5.22 21.67
N GLU A 24 4.36 -4.99 22.62
CA GLU A 24 4.25 -3.89 23.58
C GLU A 24 4.29 -2.52 22.90
N ALA A 25 5.04 -2.40 21.79
CA ALA A 25 5.07 -1.19 20.97
C ALA A 25 3.83 -0.99 20.09
N GLY A 26 2.86 -1.92 20.11
CA GLY A 26 1.57 -1.83 19.42
C GLY A 26 1.54 -2.46 18.03
N PHE A 27 2.58 -3.20 17.61
CA PHE A 27 2.58 -3.93 16.34
C PHE A 27 1.84 -5.27 16.44
N GLN A 28 1.28 -5.72 15.34
CA GLN A 28 0.94 -7.14 15.17
C GLN A 28 2.21 -7.90 14.79
N VAL A 29 2.40 -9.08 15.38
CA VAL A 29 3.63 -9.85 15.15
C VAL A 29 3.29 -11.26 14.70
N VAL A 30 3.94 -11.67 13.63
CA VAL A 30 3.93 -13.03 13.09
C VAL A 30 5.35 -13.58 13.19
N THR A 31 5.52 -14.81 13.66
CA THR A 31 6.85 -15.40 13.80
C THR A 31 7.03 -16.59 12.88
N ALA A 32 8.25 -16.81 12.42
CA ALA A 32 8.67 -18.00 11.69
C ALA A 32 10.03 -18.47 12.20
N SER A 33 10.21 -19.78 12.32
CA SER A 33 11.43 -20.41 12.85
C SER A 33 12.45 -20.77 11.76
N SER A 34 12.11 -20.53 10.49
CA SER A 34 12.97 -20.82 9.34
C SER A 34 12.58 -20.01 8.12
N GLY A 35 13.49 -19.91 7.14
CA GLY A 35 13.20 -19.27 5.86
C GLY A 35 12.07 -19.95 5.09
N ASP A 36 11.95 -21.27 5.15
CA ASP A 36 10.88 -22.01 4.47
C ASP A 36 9.51 -21.73 5.10
N GLU A 37 9.42 -21.70 6.44
CA GLU A 37 8.20 -21.30 7.14
C GLU A 37 7.82 -19.87 6.81
N ALA A 38 8.79 -18.95 6.79
CA ALA A 38 8.55 -17.57 6.43
C ALA A 38 7.95 -17.43 5.03
N LEU A 39 8.49 -18.14 4.03
CA LEU A 39 8.00 -18.13 2.65
C LEU A 39 6.57 -18.70 2.52
N GLN A 40 6.23 -19.72 3.30
CA GLN A 40 4.87 -20.26 3.34
C GLN A 40 3.86 -19.27 3.92
N ARG A 41 4.25 -18.55 4.98
CA ARG A 41 3.37 -17.64 5.71
C ARG A 41 3.27 -16.26 5.07
N ILE A 42 4.30 -15.78 4.38
CA ILE A 42 4.35 -14.42 3.87
C ILE A 42 3.21 -14.10 2.89
N GLU A 43 2.77 -15.07 2.09
CA GLU A 43 1.69 -14.89 1.10
C GLU A 43 0.29 -14.78 1.74
N THR A 44 0.09 -15.38 2.90
CA THR A 44 -1.18 -15.35 3.63
C THR A 44 -1.25 -14.22 4.64
N GLU A 45 -0.16 -13.99 5.35
CA GLU A 45 -0.07 -12.97 6.40
C GLU A 45 0.19 -11.56 5.84
N MET A 46 0.87 -11.48 4.68
CA MET A 46 1.22 -10.22 4.00
C MET A 46 1.73 -9.15 4.98
N PRO A 47 2.86 -9.40 5.66
CA PRO A 47 3.38 -8.47 6.67
C PRO A 47 3.82 -7.15 6.03
N ASP A 48 3.80 -6.09 6.83
CA ASP A 48 4.25 -4.76 6.41
C ASP A 48 5.78 -4.62 6.47
N LEU A 49 6.47 -5.51 7.22
CA LEU A 49 7.92 -5.60 7.34
C LEU A 49 8.35 -7.02 7.76
N VAL A 50 9.51 -7.47 7.27
CA VAL A 50 10.16 -8.71 7.70
C VAL A 50 11.48 -8.39 8.37
N LEU A 51 11.64 -8.82 9.63
CA LEU A 51 12.93 -8.94 10.31
C LEU A 51 13.45 -10.35 10.06
N LEU A 52 14.59 -10.49 9.40
CA LEU A 52 15.08 -11.78 8.90
C LEU A 52 16.50 -12.04 9.36
N ASP A 53 16.70 -13.09 10.13
CA ASP A 53 18.06 -13.52 10.46
C ASP A 53 18.81 -13.99 9.21
N LEU A 54 20.09 -13.65 9.17
CA LEU A 54 21.00 -14.01 8.09
C LEU A 54 21.37 -15.48 8.14
N VAL A 55 21.65 -15.97 9.35
CA VAL A 55 22.17 -17.32 9.61
C VAL A 55 21.10 -18.16 10.27
N MET A 56 20.55 -19.09 9.55
CA MET A 56 19.53 -20.03 10.04
C MET A 56 19.82 -21.44 9.53
N LEU A 57 19.35 -22.43 10.26
CA LEU A 57 19.39 -23.82 9.82
C LEU A 57 18.51 -24.02 8.57
N GLY A 58 19.05 -24.74 7.58
CA GLY A 58 18.35 -24.97 6.30
C GLY A 58 18.53 -23.80 5.34
N ARG A 59 17.44 -23.15 4.94
CA ARG A 59 17.47 -22.00 4.02
C ARG A 59 17.99 -20.75 4.72
N SER A 60 19.06 -20.18 4.19
CA SER A 60 19.66 -18.95 4.73
C SER A 60 18.75 -17.72 4.57
N GLY A 61 18.98 -16.69 5.41
CA GLY A 61 18.28 -15.42 5.27
C GLY A 61 18.52 -14.73 3.93
N LEU A 62 19.71 -14.83 3.36
CA LEU A 62 20.01 -14.27 2.02
C LEU A 62 19.18 -14.92 0.92
N GLU A 63 19.04 -16.24 0.93
CA GLU A 63 18.21 -16.96 -0.04
C GLU A 63 16.73 -16.63 0.13
N THR A 64 16.27 -16.57 1.39
CA THR A 64 14.90 -16.20 1.73
C THR A 64 14.60 -14.78 1.25
N CYS A 65 15.48 -13.81 1.51
CA CYS A 65 15.35 -12.44 1.03
C CYS A 65 15.27 -12.37 -0.50
N LYS A 66 16.17 -13.04 -1.21
CA LYS A 66 16.14 -13.07 -2.69
C LYS A 66 14.80 -13.58 -3.22
N ILE A 67 14.23 -14.61 -2.61
CA ILE A 67 12.93 -15.15 -3.02
C ILE A 67 11.83 -14.13 -2.77
N ILE A 68 11.77 -13.53 -1.57
CA ILE A 68 10.78 -12.47 -1.23
C ILE A 68 10.87 -11.33 -2.24
N LYS A 69 12.08 -10.88 -2.57
CA LYS A 69 12.32 -9.74 -3.48
C LYS A 69 12.13 -10.06 -4.97
N SER A 70 12.14 -11.32 -5.35
CA SER A 70 11.92 -11.73 -6.75
C SER A 70 10.46 -11.95 -7.12
N GLN A 71 9.59 -12.14 -6.15
CA GLN A 71 8.17 -12.44 -6.39
C GLN A 71 7.34 -11.15 -6.48
N PRO A 72 6.51 -10.95 -7.53
CA PRO A 72 5.68 -9.75 -7.68
C PRO A 72 4.76 -9.45 -6.48
N LYS A 73 4.27 -10.49 -5.80
CA LYS A 73 3.38 -10.35 -4.64
C LYS A 73 4.08 -9.85 -3.38
N THR A 74 5.37 -10.12 -3.22
CA THR A 74 6.10 -9.88 -1.95
C THR A 74 7.30 -8.94 -2.07
N GLN A 75 7.77 -8.65 -3.30
CA GLN A 75 8.95 -7.80 -3.54
C GLN A 75 8.86 -6.39 -2.91
N HIS A 76 7.65 -5.89 -2.70
CA HIS A 76 7.41 -4.58 -2.10
C HIS A 76 7.55 -4.59 -0.57
N ILE A 77 7.52 -5.76 0.07
CA ILE A 77 7.65 -5.89 1.52
C ILE A 77 9.09 -5.56 1.92
N PRO A 78 9.33 -4.59 2.81
CA PRO A 78 10.68 -4.31 3.30
C PRO A 78 11.21 -5.49 4.10
N VAL A 79 12.46 -5.88 3.78
CA VAL A 79 13.21 -6.91 4.48
C VAL A 79 14.40 -6.27 5.17
N VAL A 80 14.46 -6.35 6.49
CA VAL A 80 15.56 -5.87 7.32
C VAL A 80 16.32 -7.10 7.84
N MET A 81 17.60 -7.20 7.48
CA MET A 81 18.45 -8.28 8.02
C MET A 81 18.69 -8.05 9.51
N PHE A 82 18.33 -9.03 10.33
CA PHE A 82 18.35 -9.00 11.77
C PHE A 82 19.35 -10.02 12.29
N THR A 83 20.64 -9.65 12.40
CA THR A 83 21.71 -10.64 12.54
C THR A 83 22.79 -10.23 13.56
N ALA A 84 23.43 -11.23 14.15
CA ALA A 84 24.63 -11.04 14.97
C ALA A 84 25.89 -10.67 14.16
N LEU A 85 25.86 -10.82 12.83
CA LEU A 85 26.99 -10.51 11.98
C LEU A 85 27.01 -9.04 11.59
N ALA A 86 28.05 -8.33 12.02
CA ALA A 86 28.24 -6.89 11.81
C ALA A 86 29.38 -6.57 10.82
N ARG A 87 29.85 -7.56 10.06
CA ARG A 87 30.98 -7.36 9.12
C ARG A 87 30.52 -6.61 7.88
N ASP A 88 31.41 -5.79 7.32
CA ASP A 88 31.12 -5.04 6.08
C ASP A 88 30.74 -5.94 4.90
N ILE A 89 31.28 -7.17 4.85
CA ILE A 89 30.95 -8.16 3.83
C ILE A 89 29.48 -8.60 3.94
N ASP A 90 28.94 -8.73 5.15
CA ASP A 90 27.57 -9.14 5.39
C ASP A 90 26.57 -8.07 4.96
N ARG A 91 26.93 -6.78 5.18
CA ARG A 91 26.16 -5.62 4.68
C ARG A 91 26.12 -5.58 3.16
N LYS A 92 27.24 -5.88 2.50
CA LYS A 92 27.31 -5.96 1.05
C LYS A 92 26.44 -7.09 0.50
N LEU A 93 26.52 -8.29 1.09
CA LEU A 93 25.68 -9.43 0.71
C LEU A 93 24.19 -9.16 0.94
N ALA A 94 23.82 -8.52 2.05
CA ALA A 94 22.45 -8.09 2.32
C ALA A 94 21.94 -7.10 1.26
N SER A 95 22.75 -6.14 0.84
CA SER A 95 22.41 -5.23 -0.26
C SER A 95 22.24 -5.96 -1.60
N GLU A 96 23.12 -6.92 -1.90
CA GLU A 96 23.06 -7.72 -3.14
C GLU A 96 21.83 -8.64 -3.21
N CYS A 97 21.25 -9.06 -2.07
CA CYS A 97 20.00 -9.83 -2.07
C CYS A 97 18.74 -8.94 -2.11
N GLY A 98 18.89 -7.61 -2.12
CA GLY A 98 17.79 -6.66 -2.18
C GLY A 98 17.18 -6.32 -0.83
N ALA A 99 17.86 -6.59 0.29
CA ALA A 99 17.41 -6.16 1.62
C ALA A 99 17.34 -4.63 1.71
N ASP A 100 16.32 -4.12 2.42
CA ASP A 100 16.07 -2.68 2.59
C ASP A 100 16.87 -2.08 3.76
N GLY A 101 17.40 -2.95 4.61
CA GLY A 101 18.21 -2.55 5.77
C GLY A 101 18.86 -3.71 6.50
N HIS A 102 19.61 -3.37 7.53
CA HIS A 102 20.18 -4.35 8.43
C HIS A 102 20.14 -3.80 9.86
N PHE A 103 19.93 -4.68 10.82
CA PHE A 103 19.91 -4.38 12.25
C PHE A 103 20.67 -5.45 13.01
N THR A 104 21.55 -5.05 13.92
CA THR A 104 22.50 -5.96 14.57
C THR A 104 22.01 -6.45 15.93
N LYS A 105 22.22 -7.72 16.22
CA LYS A 105 22.12 -8.33 17.57
C LYS A 105 23.46 -8.21 18.30
N PRO A 106 23.50 -8.02 19.62
CA PRO A 106 22.36 -7.81 20.52
C PRO A 106 21.76 -6.41 20.38
N PHE A 107 20.50 -6.28 20.76
CA PHE A 107 19.71 -5.04 20.64
C PHE A 107 19.06 -4.65 21.96
N ILE A 108 18.75 -3.36 22.10
CA ILE A 108 17.87 -2.85 23.14
C ILE A 108 16.47 -2.60 22.57
N GLN A 109 15.49 -2.52 23.44
CA GLN A 109 14.07 -2.40 23.06
C GLN A 109 13.81 -1.17 22.20
N GLU A 110 14.32 -0.02 22.61
CA GLU A 110 14.12 1.26 21.94
C GLU A 110 14.66 1.24 20.52
N ASP A 111 15.86 0.69 20.31
CA ASP A 111 16.53 0.63 19.01
C ASP A 111 15.77 -0.26 18.03
N LEU A 112 15.27 -1.42 18.50
CA LEU A 112 14.47 -2.34 17.67
C LEU A 112 13.18 -1.67 17.21
N VAL A 113 12.47 -1.00 18.13
CA VAL A 113 11.20 -0.32 17.82
C VAL A 113 11.43 0.85 16.86
N GLU A 114 12.49 1.64 17.09
CA GLU A 114 12.82 2.78 16.22
C GLU A 114 13.21 2.32 14.80
N GLU A 115 14.01 1.27 14.69
CA GLU A 115 14.42 0.70 13.41
C GLU A 115 13.21 0.18 12.60
N VAL A 116 12.32 -0.56 13.24
CA VAL A 116 11.08 -1.03 12.63
C VAL A 116 10.23 0.15 12.16
N LYS A 117 10.00 1.15 13.01
CA LYS A 117 9.24 2.36 12.65
C LYS A 117 9.87 3.11 11.49
N ARG A 118 11.19 3.23 11.45
CA ARG A 118 11.94 3.90 10.38
C ARG A 118 11.71 3.22 9.02
N HIS A 119 11.81 1.89 8.99
CA HIS A 119 11.61 1.13 7.75
C HIS A 119 10.15 1.10 7.32
N LEU A 120 9.21 0.99 8.25
CA LEU A 120 7.78 1.08 7.95
C LEU A 120 7.44 2.46 7.37
N LYS A 121 7.90 3.55 7.97
CA LYS A 121 7.68 4.91 7.43
C LYS A 121 8.23 5.07 6.02
N THR A 122 9.46 4.60 5.77
CA THR A 122 10.07 4.64 4.44
C THR A 122 9.31 3.75 3.44
N SER A 123 8.80 2.62 3.90
CA SER A 123 7.97 1.71 3.09
C SER A 123 6.64 2.36 2.71
N ILE A 124 5.94 2.97 3.67
CA ILE A 124 4.67 3.67 3.42
C ILE A 124 4.83 4.73 2.34
N MET A 125 5.93 5.50 2.35
CA MET A 125 6.20 6.56 1.36
C MET A 125 6.31 6.06 -0.09
N LYS A 126 6.46 4.76 -0.33
CA LYS A 126 6.63 4.17 -1.67
C LYS A 126 5.82 2.88 -1.87
N LYS A 127 4.96 2.50 -0.94
CA LYS A 127 4.34 1.17 -0.90
C LYS A 127 3.44 0.91 -2.11
N PHE A 128 2.58 1.85 -2.46
CA PHE A 128 1.72 1.75 -3.63
C PHE A 128 2.53 1.77 -4.93
N CYS A 129 3.45 2.72 -5.07
CA CYS A 129 4.32 2.83 -6.25
C CYS A 129 5.19 1.59 -6.47
N ARG A 130 5.74 1.01 -5.40
CA ARG A 130 6.49 -0.27 -5.48
C ARG A 130 5.63 -1.43 -5.98
N GLN A 131 4.39 -1.53 -5.52
CA GLN A 131 3.45 -2.55 -6.02
C GLN A 131 3.16 -2.39 -7.51
N LEU A 132 3.11 -1.14 -8.00
CA LEU A 132 2.94 -0.83 -9.43
C LEU A 132 4.22 -0.99 -10.25
N GLY A 133 5.39 -1.14 -9.63
CA GLY A 133 6.69 -1.13 -10.31
C GLY A 133 7.05 0.23 -10.94
N ILE A 134 6.64 1.34 -10.30
CA ILE A 134 6.84 2.69 -10.82
C ILE A 134 7.49 3.62 -9.79
N GLU A 135 8.08 4.71 -10.25
CA GLU A 135 8.53 5.81 -9.41
C GLU A 135 7.38 6.77 -9.10
N ARG A 136 7.40 7.39 -7.90
CA ARG A 136 6.36 8.31 -7.41
C ARG A 136 6.11 9.49 -8.35
N GLU A 137 7.16 10.01 -8.98
CA GLU A 137 7.08 11.12 -9.94
C GLU A 137 6.17 10.82 -11.11
N ARG A 138 6.08 9.56 -11.54
CA ARG A 138 5.18 9.13 -12.62
C ARG A 138 3.71 9.11 -12.20
N LEU A 139 3.45 9.06 -10.89
CA LEU A 139 2.10 9.04 -10.35
C LEU A 139 1.53 10.46 -10.16
N LYS A 140 2.40 11.44 -9.85
CA LYS A 140 1.99 12.82 -9.56
C LYS A 140 1.16 13.43 -10.69
N GLY A 141 0.07 14.06 -10.31
CA GLY A 141 -0.85 14.73 -11.25
C GLY A 141 -1.68 13.80 -12.12
N LYS A 142 -1.56 12.47 -11.98
CA LYS A 142 -2.33 11.51 -12.77
C LYS A 142 -3.74 11.33 -12.23
N LYS A 143 -4.68 11.10 -13.15
CA LYS A 143 -6.06 10.73 -12.88
C LYS A 143 -6.22 9.29 -13.34
N ILE A 144 -6.28 8.40 -12.36
CA ILE A 144 -6.13 6.96 -12.56
C ILE A 144 -7.48 6.28 -12.37
N LEU A 145 -7.91 5.50 -13.35
CA LEU A 145 -8.98 4.53 -13.16
C LEU A 145 -8.40 3.26 -12.54
N PHE A 146 -8.84 2.94 -11.34
CA PHE A 146 -8.48 1.71 -10.64
C PHE A 146 -9.63 0.71 -10.73
N GLU A 147 -9.45 -0.28 -11.57
CA GLU A 147 -10.41 -1.35 -11.76
C GLU A 147 -10.10 -2.50 -10.80
N PHE A 148 -11.11 -2.97 -10.10
CA PHE A 148 -10.92 -4.02 -9.11
C PHE A 148 -11.95 -5.14 -9.22
N ASP A 149 -11.56 -6.35 -8.81
CA ASP A 149 -12.46 -7.46 -8.55
C ASP A 149 -12.92 -7.38 -7.09
N PRO A 150 -14.25 -7.30 -6.79
CA PRO A 150 -14.76 -7.15 -5.43
C PRO A 150 -14.48 -8.35 -4.53
N SER A 151 -14.13 -9.51 -5.09
CA SER A 151 -13.71 -10.68 -4.31
C SER A 151 -12.29 -10.57 -3.73
N THR A 152 -11.56 -9.53 -4.11
CA THR A 152 -10.18 -9.27 -3.66
C THR A 152 -10.13 -8.35 -2.45
N GLN A 153 -8.95 -8.23 -1.84
CA GLN A 153 -8.69 -7.25 -0.78
C GLN A 153 -8.20 -5.90 -1.35
N TYR A 154 -8.84 -5.41 -2.41
CA TYR A 154 -8.44 -4.17 -3.09
C TYR A 154 -8.33 -2.96 -2.16
N GLN A 155 -9.08 -2.94 -1.06
CA GLN A 155 -9.03 -1.86 -0.08
C GLN A 155 -7.63 -1.68 0.53
N ARG A 156 -6.83 -2.75 0.63
CA ARG A 156 -5.45 -2.65 1.15
C ARG A 156 -4.56 -1.83 0.21
N ILE A 157 -4.57 -2.12 -1.09
CA ILE A 157 -3.77 -1.37 -2.06
C ILE A 157 -4.26 0.08 -2.21
N VAL A 158 -5.58 0.30 -2.12
CA VAL A 158 -6.16 1.65 -2.13
C VAL A 158 -5.73 2.44 -0.89
N ARG A 159 -5.75 1.81 0.29
CA ARG A 159 -5.20 2.39 1.52
C ARG A 159 -3.72 2.74 1.35
N ASP A 160 -2.93 1.85 0.75
CA ASP A 160 -1.51 2.10 0.51
C ASP A 160 -1.30 3.34 -0.39
N PHE A 161 -2.12 3.56 -1.42
CA PHE A 161 -2.12 4.79 -2.22
C PHE A 161 -2.40 6.03 -1.37
N ILE A 162 -3.44 5.98 -0.53
CA ILE A 162 -3.87 7.10 0.33
C ILE A 162 -2.77 7.45 1.33
N MET A 163 -2.24 6.44 2.04
CA MET A 163 -1.21 6.63 3.05
C MET A 163 0.14 7.06 2.45
N GLU A 164 0.49 6.53 1.28
CA GLU A 164 1.67 6.98 0.53
C GLU A 164 1.53 8.45 0.14
N SER A 165 0.37 8.88 -0.33
CA SER A 165 0.09 10.26 -0.69
C SER A 165 0.24 11.20 0.52
N ALA A 166 -0.40 10.87 1.64
CA ALA A 166 -0.30 11.65 2.88
C ALA A 166 1.15 11.73 3.40
N SER A 167 1.89 10.60 3.38
CA SER A 167 3.28 10.54 3.83
C SER A 167 4.24 11.32 2.93
N ASN A 168 3.87 11.59 1.68
CA ASN A 168 4.62 12.41 0.74
C ASN A 168 4.19 13.90 0.75
N GLY A 169 3.40 14.32 1.72
CA GLY A 169 2.99 15.72 1.92
C GLY A 169 1.83 16.17 1.04
N GLU A 170 1.08 15.24 0.44
CA GLU A 170 -0.18 15.55 -0.23
C GLU A 170 -1.33 15.54 0.79
N THR A 171 -2.29 16.45 0.68
CA THR A 171 -3.53 16.34 1.44
C THR A 171 -4.37 15.21 0.86
N ALA A 172 -4.49 14.12 1.62
CA ALA A 172 -5.24 12.93 1.20
C ALA A 172 -6.72 13.07 1.54
N ILE A 173 -7.55 13.11 0.52
CA ILE A 173 -9.01 13.24 0.62
C ILE A 173 -9.67 11.99 0.04
N VAL A 174 -10.58 11.41 0.78
CA VAL A 174 -11.31 10.20 0.35
C VAL A 174 -12.81 10.49 0.33
N LEU A 175 -13.38 10.41 -0.85
CA LEU A 175 -14.81 10.46 -1.09
C LEU A 175 -15.35 9.04 -1.05
N THR A 176 -16.08 8.68 0.00
CA THR A 176 -16.56 7.30 0.19
C THR A 176 -17.93 7.30 0.89
N GLN A 177 -18.69 6.24 0.73
CA GLN A 177 -19.97 6.10 1.43
C GLN A 177 -19.75 5.82 2.93
N ALA A 178 -20.62 6.39 3.77
CA ALA A 178 -20.63 6.10 5.20
C ALA A 178 -20.78 4.59 5.44
N GLY A 179 -19.89 4.03 6.28
CA GLY A 179 -19.90 2.60 6.60
C GLY A 179 -19.28 1.68 5.53
N SER A 180 -18.73 2.22 4.43
CA SER A 180 -17.96 1.42 3.49
C SER A 180 -16.75 0.75 4.16
N ARG A 181 -16.25 -0.34 3.58
CA ARG A 181 -15.03 -1.00 4.09
C ARG A 181 -13.83 -0.07 4.10
N LEU A 182 -13.70 0.79 3.09
CA LEU A 182 -12.60 1.75 3.02
C LEU A 182 -12.74 2.81 4.12
N ALA A 183 -13.95 3.35 4.35
CA ALA A 183 -14.21 4.27 5.45
C ALA A 183 -13.88 3.67 6.81
N GLN A 184 -14.26 2.41 7.06
CA GLN A 184 -13.95 1.70 8.31
C GLN A 184 -12.44 1.52 8.53
N ILE A 185 -11.69 1.18 7.47
CA ILE A 185 -10.23 0.99 7.52
C ILE A 185 -9.49 2.31 7.81
N LEU A 186 -10.02 3.44 7.34
CA LEU A 186 -9.41 4.77 7.48
C LEU A 186 -9.95 5.55 8.68
N GLN A 187 -10.95 5.02 9.38
CA GLN A 187 -11.57 5.70 10.52
C GLN A 187 -10.56 5.96 11.63
N GLY A 188 -10.46 7.22 12.07
CA GLY A 188 -9.53 7.64 13.12
C GLY A 188 -8.11 7.96 12.64
N ASP A 189 -7.81 7.84 11.34
CA ASP A 189 -6.53 8.26 10.79
C ASP A 189 -6.53 9.77 10.55
N SER A 190 -5.73 10.51 11.34
CA SER A 190 -5.66 11.98 11.28
C SER A 190 -4.99 12.53 10.01
N ALA A 191 -4.34 11.67 9.23
CA ALA A 191 -3.66 12.04 7.99
C ALA A 191 -4.60 12.10 6.78
N VAL A 192 -5.88 11.68 6.95
CA VAL A 192 -6.84 11.51 5.86
C VAL A 192 -8.13 12.27 6.14
N GLU A 193 -8.58 13.09 5.20
CA GLU A 193 -9.90 13.74 5.25
C GLU A 193 -10.94 12.82 4.59
N LEU A 194 -11.87 12.29 5.39
CA LEU A 194 -13.00 11.48 4.88
C LEU A 194 -14.19 12.38 4.61
N ILE A 195 -14.71 12.32 3.39
CA ILE A 195 -15.91 13.07 2.96
C ILE A 195 -16.96 12.06 2.50
N GLU A 196 -18.18 12.18 3.01
CA GLU A 196 -19.27 11.32 2.60
C GLU A 196 -19.65 11.57 1.14
N LEU A 197 -19.55 10.51 0.33
CA LEU A 197 -19.89 10.56 -1.08
C LEU A 197 -21.41 10.61 -1.26
N ASN A 198 -21.90 11.71 -1.82
CA ASN A 198 -23.29 11.85 -2.24
C ASN A 198 -23.35 12.68 -3.53
N PRO A 199 -24.46 12.66 -4.28
CA PRO A 199 -24.60 13.37 -5.56
C PRO A 199 -24.39 14.89 -5.46
N ASN A 200 -24.51 15.48 -4.27
CA ASN A 200 -24.38 16.92 -4.03
C ASN A 200 -22.96 17.35 -3.67
N VAL A 201 -22.03 16.41 -3.47
CA VAL A 201 -20.63 16.74 -3.18
C VAL A 201 -19.96 17.32 -4.41
N MET A 202 -19.63 18.59 -4.33
CA MET A 202 -18.95 19.31 -5.41
C MET A 202 -17.43 19.23 -5.20
N ILE A 203 -16.74 18.50 -6.07
CA ILE A 203 -15.26 18.43 -6.08
C ILE A 203 -14.65 19.84 -6.17
N SER A 204 -15.30 20.78 -6.87
CA SER A 204 -14.86 22.17 -6.92
C SER A 204 -14.76 22.83 -5.55
N SER A 205 -15.73 22.59 -4.65
CA SER A 205 -15.69 23.14 -3.29
C SER A 205 -14.55 22.54 -2.46
N ILE A 206 -14.24 21.25 -2.66
CA ILE A 206 -13.09 20.60 -2.01
C ILE A 206 -11.79 21.23 -2.50
N VAL A 207 -11.62 21.39 -3.80
CA VAL A 207 -10.41 21.98 -4.39
C VAL A 207 -10.23 23.45 -3.94
N GLN A 208 -11.33 24.21 -3.83
CA GLN A 208 -11.29 25.60 -3.35
C GLN A 208 -10.87 25.75 -1.88
N LYS A 209 -11.15 24.77 -1.04
CA LYS A 209 -10.66 24.74 0.35
C LYS A 209 -9.14 24.56 0.46
N HIS A 210 -8.50 24.03 -0.57
CA HIS A 210 -7.07 23.69 -0.61
C HIS A 210 -6.38 24.31 -1.83
N PRO A 211 -6.29 25.66 -1.94
CA PRO A 211 -5.93 26.32 -3.19
C PRO A 211 -4.49 26.04 -3.67
N ASP A 212 -3.54 25.93 -2.74
CA ASP A 212 -2.11 25.89 -3.06
C ASP A 212 -1.37 24.62 -2.58
N VAL A 213 -2.11 23.63 -2.08
CA VAL A 213 -1.52 22.37 -1.59
C VAL A 213 -1.65 21.24 -2.62
N PRO A 214 -0.67 20.34 -2.70
CA PRO A 214 -0.81 19.11 -3.45
C PRO A 214 -1.93 18.25 -2.89
N LEU A 215 -2.84 17.80 -3.76
CA LEU A 215 -4.01 17.01 -3.39
C LEU A 215 -3.91 15.58 -3.95
N SER A 216 -4.29 14.62 -3.13
CA SER A 216 -4.55 13.25 -3.55
C SER A 216 -6.00 12.90 -3.23
N ILE A 217 -6.79 12.65 -4.26
CA ILE A 217 -8.23 12.41 -4.11
C ILE A 217 -8.55 10.96 -4.50
N THR A 218 -9.12 10.21 -3.56
CA THR A 218 -9.66 8.88 -3.85
C THR A 218 -11.18 8.95 -3.93
N TYR A 219 -11.72 8.48 -5.05
CA TYR A 219 -13.16 8.43 -5.32
C TYR A 219 -13.67 6.99 -5.20
N ASP A 220 -14.28 6.64 -4.09
CA ASP A 220 -14.72 5.28 -3.74
C ASP A 220 -16.24 5.21 -3.68
N ASN A 221 -16.95 4.74 -4.71
CA ASN A 221 -16.45 4.34 -6.02
C ASN A 221 -17.44 4.78 -7.13
N LEU A 222 -17.00 4.75 -8.38
CA LEU A 222 -17.85 5.11 -9.53
C LEU A 222 -19.02 4.13 -9.73
N THR A 223 -18.87 2.88 -9.32
CA THR A 223 -19.91 1.85 -9.42
C THR A 223 -21.13 2.20 -8.59
N ASP A 224 -20.92 2.54 -7.30
CA ASP A 224 -22.03 2.88 -6.40
C ASP A 224 -22.75 4.14 -6.87
N LEU A 225 -21.98 5.09 -7.43
CA LEU A 225 -22.56 6.28 -8.05
C LEU A 225 -23.43 5.91 -9.26
N ALA A 226 -22.94 5.04 -10.14
CA ALA A 226 -23.68 4.60 -11.34
C ALA A 226 -24.91 3.74 -11.00
N LEU A 227 -24.90 3.06 -9.85
CA LEU A 227 -26.06 2.28 -9.36
C LEU A 227 -27.08 3.16 -8.63
N SER A 228 -26.65 4.27 -8.01
CA SER A 228 -27.54 5.21 -7.29
C SER A 228 -28.24 6.21 -8.18
N MET A 229 -27.72 6.45 -9.39
CA MET A 229 -28.27 7.31 -10.42
C MET A 229 -28.18 6.58 -11.77
N ASP A 230 -28.62 7.20 -12.87
CA ASP A 230 -28.40 6.63 -14.17
C ASP A 230 -26.92 6.72 -14.61
N PHE A 231 -26.52 5.82 -15.52
CA PHE A 231 -25.13 5.74 -16.02
C PHE A 231 -24.67 7.05 -16.69
N GLN A 232 -25.57 7.77 -17.38
CA GLN A 232 -25.24 9.03 -18.06
C GLN A 232 -24.91 10.12 -17.06
N ALA A 233 -25.65 10.21 -15.96
CA ALA A 233 -25.39 11.15 -14.87
C ALA A 233 -24.04 10.84 -14.18
N ALA A 234 -23.77 9.55 -13.89
CA ALA A 234 -22.49 9.12 -13.30
C ALA A 234 -21.30 9.43 -14.21
N TYR A 235 -21.44 9.16 -15.51
CA TYR A 235 -20.46 9.53 -16.54
C TYR A 235 -20.21 11.05 -16.56
N GLY A 236 -21.27 11.83 -16.55
CA GLY A 236 -21.21 13.30 -16.53
C GLY A 236 -20.45 13.83 -15.30
N LEU A 237 -20.73 13.26 -14.12
CA LEU A 237 -20.02 13.61 -12.88
C LEU A 237 -18.53 13.24 -12.94
N ALA A 238 -18.19 12.05 -13.39
CA ALA A 238 -16.81 11.61 -13.55
C ALA A 238 -16.03 12.52 -14.51
N ARG A 239 -16.63 12.85 -15.66
CA ARG A 239 -16.05 13.77 -16.66
C ARG A 239 -15.84 15.18 -16.10
N ASN A 240 -16.82 15.70 -15.34
CA ASN A 240 -16.69 17.01 -14.70
C ASN A 240 -15.63 17.02 -13.61
N ALA A 241 -15.57 15.94 -12.80
CA ALA A 241 -14.53 15.75 -11.79
C ALA A 241 -13.14 15.79 -12.41
N LEU A 242 -12.90 15.04 -13.48
CA LEU A 242 -11.63 15.02 -14.20
C LEU A 242 -11.23 16.39 -14.72
N ARG A 243 -12.19 17.19 -15.23
CA ARG A 243 -11.93 18.55 -15.69
C ARG A 243 -11.53 19.49 -14.53
N ILE A 244 -12.16 19.37 -13.37
CA ILE A 244 -11.81 20.19 -12.18
C ILE A 244 -10.45 19.80 -11.62
N LEU A 245 -10.11 18.52 -11.67
CA LEU A 245 -8.87 17.97 -11.17
C LEU A 245 -7.71 18.08 -12.18
N ASP A 246 -7.92 18.70 -13.34
CA ASP A 246 -6.89 18.83 -14.39
C ASP A 246 -5.81 19.85 -14.03
N ALA A 247 -5.04 19.53 -12.98
CA ALA A 247 -3.86 20.29 -12.58
C ALA A 247 -2.74 19.34 -12.10
N PRO A 248 -1.47 19.66 -12.36
CA PRO A 248 -0.34 18.79 -12.01
C PRO A 248 -0.21 18.51 -10.50
N ARG A 249 -0.72 19.40 -9.65
CA ARG A 249 -0.71 19.23 -8.19
C ARG A 249 -1.79 18.27 -7.66
N MET A 250 -2.68 17.79 -8.52
CA MET A 250 -3.83 16.97 -8.13
C MET A 250 -3.67 15.56 -8.69
N THR A 251 -3.38 14.61 -7.83
CA THR A 251 -3.41 13.18 -8.15
C THR A 251 -4.78 12.62 -7.78
N ALA A 252 -5.37 11.76 -8.60
CA ALA A 252 -6.67 11.18 -8.27
C ALA A 252 -6.77 9.71 -8.66
N LEU A 253 -7.41 8.93 -7.79
CA LEU A 253 -7.71 7.52 -7.97
C LEU A 253 -9.23 7.33 -7.97
N PHE A 254 -9.79 6.86 -9.09
CA PHE A 254 -11.21 6.56 -9.23
C PHE A 254 -11.41 5.05 -9.24
N LEU A 255 -12.17 4.54 -8.30
CA LEU A 255 -12.41 3.10 -8.16
C LEU A 255 -13.60 2.65 -9.01
N LEU A 256 -13.45 1.52 -9.71
CA LEU A 256 -14.49 0.92 -10.53
C LEU A 256 -14.52 -0.60 -10.35
N ASN A 257 -15.67 -1.11 -9.90
CA ASN A 257 -15.97 -2.54 -9.94
C ASN A 257 -16.49 -2.93 -11.33
N THR A 258 -15.62 -3.53 -12.14
CA THR A 258 -15.95 -3.88 -13.52
C THR A 258 -16.98 -5.00 -13.65
N SER A 259 -17.10 -5.88 -12.64
CA SER A 259 -18.07 -6.99 -12.65
C SER A 259 -19.52 -6.55 -12.42
N ALA A 260 -19.73 -5.32 -11.94
CA ALA A 260 -21.06 -4.76 -11.71
C ALA A 260 -21.68 -4.05 -12.93
N HIS A 261 -20.96 -3.98 -14.05
CA HIS A 261 -21.37 -3.22 -15.24
C HIS A 261 -21.27 -4.06 -16.50
N GLU A 262 -22.14 -3.72 -17.49
CA GLU A 262 -21.98 -4.25 -18.85
C GLU A 262 -20.66 -3.78 -19.49
N LEU A 263 -20.05 -4.61 -20.32
CA LEU A 263 -18.77 -4.33 -21.00
C LEU A 263 -18.77 -2.99 -21.74
N ARG A 264 -19.90 -2.59 -22.32
CA ARG A 264 -20.06 -1.30 -23.01
C ARG A 264 -19.90 -0.13 -22.05
N GLY A 265 -20.52 -0.20 -20.87
CA GLY A 265 -20.41 0.83 -19.83
C GLY A 265 -18.99 0.99 -19.31
N VAL A 266 -18.33 -0.15 -19.02
CA VAL A 266 -16.92 -0.17 -18.61
C VAL A 266 -16.04 0.48 -19.68
N SER A 267 -16.23 0.15 -20.96
CA SER A 267 -15.43 0.71 -22.06
C SER A 267 -15.59 2.23 -22.19
N VAL A 268 -16.80 2.74 -21.97
CA VAL A 268 -17.07 4.18 -21.99
C VAL A 268 -16.39 4.91 -20.84
N LEU A 269 -16.44 4.37 -19.62
CA LEU A 269 -15.73 4.94 -18.47
C LEU A 269 -14.21 4.86 -18.66
N ARG A 270 -13.67 3.76 -19.13
CA ARG A 270 -12.24 3.64 -19.48
C ARG A 270 -11.77 4.72 -20.43
N GLY A 271 -12.61 5.10 -21.39
CA GLY A 271 -12.30 6.16 -22.35
C GLY A 271 -12.10 7.55 -21.76
N LEU A 272 -12.55 7.80 -20.52
CA LEU A 272 -12.31 9.06 -19.80
C LEU A 272 -10.89 9.18 -19.23
N PHE A 273 -10.23 8.06 -19.01
CA PHE A 273 -8.96 8.02 -18.27
C PHE A 273 -7.81 7.63 -19.20
N SER A 274 -6.75 8.42 -19.17
CA SER A 274 -5.50 8.09 -19.85
C SER A 274 -4.64 7.10 -19.06
N SER A 275 -4.81 7.08 -17.75
CA SER A 275 -4.08 6.21 -16.82
C SER A 275 -5.01 5.18 -16.18
N GLN A 276 -4.58 3.92 -16.14
CA GLN A 276 -5.39 2.80 -15.67
C GLN A 276 -4.54 1.80 -14.88
N VAL A 277 -5.12 1.24 -13.82
CA VAL A 277 -4.57 0.13 -13.04
C VAL A 277 -5.66 -0.93 -12.93
N ILE A 278 -5.34 -2.18 -13.24
CA ILE A 278 -6.26 -3.32 -13.10
C ILE A 278 -5.75 -4.21 -11.99
N TYR A 279 -6.60 -4.43 -10.98
CA TYR A 279 -6.31 -5.25 -9.81
C TYR A 279 -7.25 -6.46 -9.75
N GLY A 280 -6.70 -7.63 -9.96
CA GLY A 280 -7.42 -8.90 -9.95
C GLY A 280 -7.03 -9.82 -8.79
N LYS A 281 -7.46 -11.06 -8.85
CA LYS A 281 -7.22 -12.08 -7.81
C LYS A 281 -5.73 -12.36 -7.56
N GLU A 282 -4.91 -12.25 -8.60
CA GLU A 282 -3.46 -12.45 -8.55
C GLU A 282 -2.68 -11.17 -8.22
N GLY A 283 -3.36 -10.09 -7.84
CA GLY A 283 -2.76 -8.78 -7.61
C GLY A 283 -2.89 -7.85 -8.80
N ILE A 284 -1.89 -7.00 -9.03
CA ILE A 284 -1.87 -6.04 -10.14
C ILE A 284 -1.70 -6.78 -11.47
N ALA A 285 -2.74 -6.74 -12.31
CA ALA A 285 -2.76 -7.40 -13.61
C ALA A 285 -2.22 -6.49 -14.74
N SER A 286 -2.43 -5.16 -14.63
CA SER A 286 -2.00 -4.21 -15.65
C SER A 286 -1.83 -2.81 -15.06
N VAL A 287 -0.80 -2.08 -15.55
CA VAL A 287 -0.55 -0.67 -15.22
C VAL A 287 -0.29 0.08 -16.51
N LYS A 288 -1.11 1.09 -16.79
CA LYS A 288 -0.92 2.04 -17.89
C LYS A 288 -0.94 3.43 -17.30
N LEU A 289 0.17 4.15 -17.36
CA LEU A 289 0.27 5.56 -16.97
C LEU A 289 0.75 6.39 -18.17
N SER A 290 -0.06 7.34 -18.58
CA SER A 290 0.21 8.24 -19.70
C SER A 290 0.19 9.69 -19.24
#